data_a93ed32c1926b9fd5e4d598d4bef9a9c
#
_entry.id   a93ed32c1926b9fd5e4d598d4bef9a9c
#
_cell.length_a   1.000
_cell.length_b   1.000
_cell.length_c   1.000
_cell.angle_alpha   90.00
_cell.angle_beta   90.00
_cell.angle_gamma   90.00
#
_symmetry.space_group_name_H-M   'P 1'
#
loop_
_entity.id
_entity.type
_entity.pdbx_description
1 polymer ?
#
loop_
_entity_poly.entity_id
_entity_poly.type
_entity_poly.pdbx_seq_one_letter_code
_entity_poly.pdbx_strand_id
1 'polypeptide(L)'
;MSSIFTKIIRGDLPCYKIDETDDCFAFLDINPNKKGHTLCILKKEIDYIFDLNSEDYEKLMNFSRKIAIALKKSVNCKRIALSVVGLEVPHVHVHLIPLESMSDMNFSRSVKLNDNEFKSIVKKIKSNLKWIYQE
;
A
#
# COMPACT_ATOMS: atom_id res chain seq x y z
N MET A 1 -8.53 -0.07 21.48
CA MET A 1 -7.23 0.54 21.15
C MET A 1 -7.09 0.71 19.65
N SER A 2 -6.52 1.82 19.23
CA SER A 2 -6.30 2.09 17.81
C SER A 2 -5.17 1.24 17.25
N SER A 3 -5.34 0.72 16.03
CA SER A 3 -4.27 0.01 15.33
C SER A 3 -3.11 0.96 15.01
N ILE A 4 -1.94 0.39 14.71
CA ILE A 4 -0.78 1.17 14.27
C ILE A 4 -1.11 1.95 12.99
N PHE A 5 -1.96 1.41 12.11
CA PHE A 5 -2.36 2.09 10.88
C PHE A 5 -3.29 3.28 11.15
N THR A 6 -4.19 3.17 12.14
CA THR A 6 -4.99 4.31 12.56
C THR A 6 -4.11 5.45 13.07
N LYS A 7 -3.05 5.12 13.81
CA LYS A 7 -2.09 6.11 14.29
C LYS A 7 -1.35 6.79 13.13
N ILE A 8 -1.02 6.04 12.08
CA ILE A 8 -0.40 6.58 10.86
C ILE A 8 -1.35 7.55 10.16
N ILE A 9 -2.62 7.17 10.00
CA ILE A 9 -3.65 8.01 9.37
C ILE A 9 -3.80 9.34 10.12
N ARG A 10 -3.75 9.30 11.44
CA ARG A 10 -3.89 10.49 12.30
C ARG A 10 -2.64 11.37 12.33
N GLY A 11 -1.52 10.89 11.82
CA GLY A 11 -0.25 11.60 11.88
C GLY A 11 0.52 11.40 13.17
N ASP A 12 0.07 10.49 14.04
CA ASP A 12 0.75 10.17 15.30
C ASP A 12 2.04 9.37 15.09
N LEU A 13 2.14 8.66 13.98
CA LEU A 13 3.32 7.92 13.56
C LEU A 13 3.72 8.35 12.16
N PRO A 14 5.04 8.45 11.88
CA PRO A 14 5.50 8.83 10.54
C PRO A 14 5.27 7.70 9.55
N CYS A 15 5.10 8.06 8.28
CA CYS A 15 5.02 7.12 7.17
C CYS A 15 5.45 7.79 5.88
N TYR A 16 5.70 6.98 4.86
CA TYR A 16 5.95 7.47 3.50
C TYR A 16 4.64 7.44 2.72
N LYS A 17 3.84 8.49 2.90
CA LYS A 17 2.50 8.60 2.33
C LYS A 17 2.55 8.74 0.81
N ILE A 18 1.72 7.95 0.13
CA ILE A 18 1.58 7.99 -1.33
C ILE A 18 0.32 8.76 -1.74
N ASP A 19 -0.82 8.41 -1.17
CA ASP A 19 -2.10 9.00 -1.54
C ASP A 19 -3.12 8.83 -0.43
N GLU A 20 -4.18 9.62 -0.52
CA GLU A 20 -5.25 9.59 0.47
C GLU A 20 -6.55 10.06 -0.18
N THR A 21 -7.64 9.37 0.13
CA THR A 21 -9.01 9.79 -0.19
C THR A 21 -9.77 9.93 1.12
N ASP A 22 -11.07 10.26 1.05
CA ASP A 22 -11.90 10.32 2.25
C ASP A 22 -11.97 8.98 2.98
N ASP A 23 -11.86 7.87 2.24
CA ASP A 23 -12.08 6.52 2.79
C ASP A 23 -10.81 5.68 2.88
N CYS A 24 -9.77 6.01 2.13
CA CYS A 24 -8.58 5.16 1.97
C CYS A 24 -7.27 5.93 2.14
N PHE A 25 -6.21 5.18 2.39
CA PHE A 25 -4.88 5.75 2.62
C PHE A 25 -3.83 4.77 2.10
N ALA A 26 -2.80 5.27 1.41
CA ALA A 26 -1.71 4.45 0.88
C ALA A 26 -0.36 4.98 1.33
N PHE A 27 0.53 4.06 1.71
CA PHE A 27 1.89 4.38 2.14
C PHE A 27 2.83 3.21 1.86
N LEU A 28 4.13 3.48 1.85
CA LEU A 28 5.12 2.43 1.64
C LEU A 28 5.31 1.59 2.90
N ASP A 29 5.47 0.28 2.73
CA ASP A 29 5.86 -0.62 3.81
C ASP A 29 7.33 -0.34 4.15
N ILE A 30 7.63 -0.10 5.43
CA ILE A 30 9.00 0.18 5.88
C ILE A 30 9.85 -1.09 6.03
N ASN A 31 9.21 -2.26 5.96
CA ASN A 31 9.88 -3.55 5.91
C ASN A 31 9.50 -4.26 4.60
N PRO A 32 9.84 -3.68 3.44
CA PRO A 32 9.28 -4.11 2.16
C PRO A 32 9.85 -5.43 1.70
N ASN A 33 9.01 -6.28 1.10
CA ASN A 33 9.47 -7.48 0.39
C ASN A 33 10.35 -7.11 -0.80
N LYS A 34 9.98 -6.02 -1.46
CA LYS A 34 10.68 -5.47 -2.64
C LYS A 34 10.57 -3.96 -2.60
N LYS A 35 11.49 -3.29 -3.28
CA LYS A 35 11.42 -1.85 -3.49
C LYS A 35 10.07 -1.48 -4.11
N GLY A 36 9.33 -0.61 -3.44
CA GLY A 36 7.99 -0.19 -3.88
C GLY A 36 6.83 -0.93 -3.22
N HIS A 37 7.09 -1.90 -2.36
CA HIS A 37 6.04 -2.59 -1.60
C HIS A 37 5.17 -1.55 -0.89
N THR A 38 3.89 -1.52 -1.25
CA THR A 38 2.94 -0.50 -0.82
C THR A 38 1.80 -1.14 -0.04
N LEU A 39 1.27 -0.42 0.93
CA LEU A 39 0.10 -0.82 1.71
C LEU A 39 -1.05 0.15 1.40
N CYS A 40 -2.22 -0.41 1.11
CA CYS A 40 -3.46 0.35 0.93
C CYS A 40 -4.44 -0.08 2.01
N ILE A 41 -4.98 0.89 2.74
CA ILE A 41 -5.87 0.63 3.87
C ILE A 41 -7.15 1.44 3.77
N LEU A 42 -8.21 0.94 4.43
CA LEU A 42 -9.38 1.75 4.74
C LEU A 42 -9.06 2.62 5.95
N LYS A 43 -9.63 3.80 6.01
CA LYS A 43 -9.55 4.65 7.21
C LYS A 43 -10.36 4.05 8.36
N LYS A 44 -11.41 3.29 8.07
CA LYS A 44 -12.16 2.53 9.08
C LYS A 44 -11.29 1.38 9.60
N GLU A 45 -11.27 1.21 10.92
CA GLU A 45 -10.49 0.14 11.56
C GLU A 45 -11.31 -1.15 11.61
N ILE A 46 -11.31 -1.89 10.50
CA ILE A 46 -11.93 -3.22 10.36
C ILE A 46 -10.80 -4.19 10.06
N ASP A 47 -10.73 -5.28 10.81
CA ASP A 47 -9.59 -6.22 10.74
C ASP A 47 -9.63 -7.11 9.49
N TYR A 48 -10.74 -7.79 9.26
CA TYR A 48 -10.83 -8.88 8.28
C TYR A 48 -11.50 -8.42 6.99
N ILE A 49 -10.84 -8.64 5.86
CA ILE A 49 -11.34 -8.17 4.56
C ILE A 49 -12.73 -8.71 4.24
N PHE A 50 -13.03 -9.94 4.65
CA PHE A 50 -14.33 -10.55 4.34
C PHE A 50 -15.45 -10.12 5.30
N ASP A 51 -15.13 -9.31 6.31
CA ASP A 51 -16.12 -8.65 7.15
C ASP A 51 -16.52 -7.28 6.59
N LEU A 52 -15.87 -6.81 5.52
CA LEU A 52 -16.25 -5.55 4.88
C LEU A 52 -17.59 -5.68 4.19
N ASN A 53 -18.41 -4.63 4.26
CA ASN A 53 -19.58 -4.56 3.40
C ASN A 53 -19.14 -4.30 1.95
N SER A 54 -20.05 -4.48 1.00
CA SER A 54 -19.74 -4.35 -0.43
C SER A 54 -19.19 -2.97 -0.79
N GLU A 55 -19.74 -1.91 -0.18
CA GLU A 55 -19.30 -0.54 -0.45
C GLU A 55 -17.85 -0.32 -0.02
N ASP A 56 -17.50 -0.71 1.20
CA ASP A 56 -16.15 -0.56 1.73
C ASP A 56 -15.15 -1.44 0.96
N TYR A 57 -15.56 -2.66 0.61
CA TYR A 57 -14.75 -3.57 -0.18
C TYR A 57 -14.41 -2.96 -1.55
N GLU A 58 -15.41 -2.43 -2.24
CA GLU A 58 -15.21 -1.79 -3.54
C GLU A 58 -14.31 -0.56 -3.45
N LYS A 59 -14.50 0.26 -2.43
CA LYS A 59 -13.66 1.46 -2.21
C LYS A 59 -12.20 1.07 -2.03
N LEU A 60 -11.93 0.08 -1.18
CA LEU A 60 -10.56 -0.38 -0.93
C LEU A 60 -9.93 -0.99 -2.18
N MET A 61 -10.65 -1.85 -2.89
CA MET A 61 -10.13 -2.54 -4.06
C MET A 61 -9.91 -1.59 -5.23
N ASN A 62 -10.84 -0.66 -5.47
CA ASN A 62 -10.69 0.33 -6.54
C ASN A 62 -9.55 1.31 -6.24
N PHE A 63 -9.40 1.72 -4.99
CA PHE A 63 -8.27 2.54 -4.57
C PHE A 63 -6.95 1.79 -4.79
N SER A 64 -6.87 0.55 -4.35
CA SER A 64 -5.68 -0.30 -4.50
C SER A 64 -5.31 -0.49 -5.97
N ARG A 65 -6.30 -0.66 -6.84
CA ARG A 65 -6.08 -0.80 -8.28
C ARG A 65 -5.40 0.43 -8.87
N LYS A 66 -5.86 1.62 -8.51
CA LYS A 66 -5.25 2.88 -8.99
C LYS A 66 -3.81 3.00 -8.52
N ILE A 67 -3.56 2.70 -7.25
CA ILE A 67 -2.21 2.73 -6.70
C ILE A 67 -1.32 1.71 -7.41
N ALA A 68 -1.84 0.50 -7.65
CA ALA A 68 -1.09 -0.57 -8.34
C ALA A 68 -0.69 -0.17 -9.76
N ILE A 69 -1.56 0.51 -10.49
CA ILE A 69 -1.26 0.98 -11.86
C ILE A 69 -0.12 2.01 -11.81
N ALA A 70 -0.19 2.97 -10.89
CA ALA A 70 0.85 3.97 -10.71
C ALA A 70 2.17 3.33 -10.26
N LEU A 71 2.10 2.37 -9.34
CA LEU A 71 3.27 1.64 -8.85
C LEU A 71 3.98 0.88 -9.97
N LYS A 72 3.22 0.20 -10.83
CA LYS A 72 3.78 -0.54 -11.98
C LYS A 72 4.57 0.38 -12.91
N LYS A 73 4.12 1.61 -13.08
CA LYS A 73 4.81 2.63 -13.91
C LYS A 73 6.03 3.22 -13.21
N SER A 74 6.12 3.09 -11.90
CA SER A 74 7.12 3.77 -11.07
C SER A 74 8.34 2.91 -10.76
N VAL A 75 8.19 1.59 -10.73
CA VAL A 75 9.27 0.65 -10.42
C VAL A 75 9.39 -0.39 -11.52
N ASN A 76 10.62 -0.82 -11.77
CA ASN A 76 10.87 -1.85 -12.78
C ASN A 76 10.51 -3.22 -12.22
N CYS A 77 9.47 -3.84 -12.77
CA CYS A 77 9.01 -5.16 -12.32
C CYS A 77 8.16 -5.82 -13.41
N LYS A 78 7.97 -7.12 -13.31
CA LYS A 78 7.14 -7.88 -14.26
C LYS A 78 5.66 -7.61 -14.06
N ARG A 79 5.21 -7.56 -12.80
CA ARG A 79 3.83 -7.24 -12.43
C ARG A 79 3.72 -6.87 -10.96
N ILE A 80 2.57 -6.33 -10.58
CA ILE A 80 2.25 -6.04 -9.19
C ILE A 80 1.34 -7.15 -8.67
N ALA A 81 1.74 -7.78 -7.56
CA ALA A 81 0.88 -8.71 -6.85
C ALA A 81 0.00 -7.95 -5.87
N LEU A 82 -1.21 -8.47 -5.65
CA LEU A 82 -2.12 -7.99 -4.64
C LEU A 82 -2.38 -9.12 -3.65
N SER A 83 -2.18 -8.86 -2.37
CA SER A 83 -2.36 -9.85 -1.31
C SER A 83 -2.95 -9.21 -0.08
N VAL A 84 -3.83 -9.95 0.63
CA VAL A 84 -4.38 -9.54 1.93
C VAL A 84 -4.15 -10.67 2.90
N VAL A 85 -3.31 -10.45 3.89
CA VAL A 85 -2.92 -11.48 4.86
C VAL A 85 -3.55 -11.23 6.24
N GLY A 86 -3.20 -10.10 6.87
CA GLY A 86 -3.87 -9.65 8.09
C GLY A 86 -3.54 -10.42 9.37
N LEU A 87 -2.40 -11.09 9.43
CA LEU A 87 -2.03 -11.88 10.61
C LEU A 87 -1.33 -11.06 11.70
N GLU A 88 -0.80 -9.90 11.37
CA GLU A 88 0.00 -9.11 12.32
C GLU A 88 -0.71 -7.85 12.80
N VAL A 89 -1.32 -7.08 11.90
CA VAL A 89 -2.00 -5.83 12.24
C VAL A 89 -3.51 -6.00 12.04
N PRO A 90 -4.33 -5.80 13.09
CA PRO A 90 -5.79 -5.99 13.01
C PRO A 90 -6.49 -4.79 12.36
N HIS A 91 -6.10 -4.46 11.15
CA HIS A 91 -6.63 -3.37 10.33
C HIS A 91 -6.41 -3.76 8.89
N VAL A 92 -7.49 -3.98 8.14
CA VAL A 92 -7.42 -4.50 6.77
C VAL A 92 -6.46 -3.70 5.92
N HIS A 93 -5.54 -4.40 5.28
CA HIS A 93 -4.56 -3.77 4.40
C HIS A 93 -4.23 -4.67 3.21
N VAL A 94 -4.20 -4.02 2.06
CA VAL A 94 -3.84 -4.66 0.80
C VAL A 94 -2.35 -4.44 0.57
N HIS A 95 -1.61 -5.54 0.41
CA HIS A 95 -0.20 -5.49 0.00
C HIS A 95 -0.15 -5.41 -1.53
N LEU A 96 0.56 -4.41 -2.04
CA LEU A 96 0.92 -4.30 -3.45
C LEU A 96 2.43 -4.50 -3.55
N ILE A 97 2.84 -5.60 -4.18
CA ILE A 97 4.25 -6.01 -4.20
C ILE A 97 4.75 -6.14 -5.63
N PRO A 98 5.76 -5.34 -6.02
CA PRO A 98 6.39 -5.52 -7.34
C PRO A 98 7.09 -6.87 -7.41
N LEU A 99 6.80 -7.65 -8.46
CA LEU A 99 7.34 -9.01 -8.60
C LEU A 99 8.29 -9.14 -9.77
N GLU A 100 9.41 -9.81 -9.51
CA GLU A 100 10.29 -10.40 -10.52
C GLU A 100 10.19 -11.93 -10.48
N SER A 101 9.95 -12.51 -9.31
CA SER A 101 9.80 -13.94 -9.10
C SER A 101 8.84 -14.24 -7.95
N MET A 102 8.43 -15.50 -7.84
CA MET A 102 7.54 -15.93 -6.76
C MET A 102 8.14 -15.73 -5.38
N SER A 103 9.47 -15.78 -5.24
CA SER A 103 10.13 -15.59 -3.95
C SER A 103 9.91 -14.17 -3.38
N ASP A 104 9.54 -13.20 -4.22
CA ASP A 104 9.23 -11.84 -3.77
C ASP A 104 7.97 -11.78 -2.90
N MET A 105 7.16 -12.82 -2.90
CA MET A 105 6.01 -12.96 -2.00
C MET A 105 6.38 -13.49 -0.61
N ASN A 106 7.65 -13.74 -0.34
CA ASN A 106 8.09 -14.24 0.94
C ASN A 106 8.18 -13.10 1.97
N PHE A 107 7.19 -13.03 2.88
CA PHE A 107 7.10 -11.99 3.91
C PHE A 107 8.13 -12.15 5.04
N SER A 108 8.87 -13.25 5.08
CA SER A 108 9.96 -13.42 6.07
C SER A 108 11.25 -12.73 5.67
N ARG A 109 11.32 -12.21 4.43
CA ARG A 109 12.47 -11.46 3.93
C ARG A 109 12.07 -10.02 3.64
N SER A 110 12.99 -9.09 3.92
CA SER A 110 12.80 -7.69 3.57
C SER A 110 14.05 -7.12 2.94
N VAL A 111 13.87 -6.16 2.05
CA VAL A 111 14.99 -5.37 1.53
C VAL A 111 15.14 -4.11 2.39
N LYS A 112 16.38 -3.63 2.53
CA LYS A 112 16.65 -2.42 3.29
C LYS A 112 16.78 -1.24 2.35
N LEU A 113 16.01 -0.18 2.62
CA LEU A 113 16.04 1.06 1.86
C LEU A 113 16.32 2.19 2.84
N ASN A 114 17.05 3.21 2.39
CA ASN A 114 17.27 4.41 3.19
C ASN A 114 16.13 5.42 2.94
N ASP A 115 16.11 6.47 3.75
CA ASP A 115 15.07 7.51 3.69
C ASP A 115 14.96 8.14 2.29
N ASN A 116 16.08 8.43 1.66
CA ASN A 116 16.09 9.03 0.32
C ASN A 116 15.50 8.09 -0.74
N GLU A 117 15.76 6.79 -0.62
CA GLU A 117 15.20 5.79 -1.53
C GLU A 117 13.69 5.71 -1.39
N PHE A 118 13.16 5.68 -0.15
CA PHE A 118 11.72 5.72 0.09
C PHE A 118 11.09 6.99 -0.49
N LYS A 119 11.68 8.15 -0.22
CA LYS A 119 11.16 9.43 -0.72
C LYS A 119 11.15 9.50 -2.24
N SER A 120 12.18 8.96 -2.88
CA SER A 120 12.27 8.89 -4.35
C SER A 120 11.15 8.05 -4.94
N ILE A 121 10.87 6.90 -4.32
CA ILE A 121 9.79 6.00 -4.77
C ILE A 121 8.44 6.71 -4.65
N VAL A 122 8.16 7.34 -3.51
CA VAL A 122 6.92 8.09 -3.29
C VAL A 122 6.74 9.17 -4.36
N LYS A 123 7.80 9.91 -4.66
CA LYS A 123 7.75 10.97 -5.67
C LYS A 123 7.37 10.43 -7.04
N LYS A 124 7.95 9.31 -7.44
CA LYS A 124 7.63 8.67 -8.73
C LYS A 124 6.19 8.19 -8.78
N ILE A 125 5.72 7.54 -7.72
CA ILE A 125 4.34 7.04 -7.66
C ILE A 125 3.34 8.20 -7.72
N LYS A 126 3.57 9.26 -6.95
CA LYS A 126 2.72 10.47 -6.98
C LYS A 126 2.67 11.10 -8.36
N SER A 127 3.80 11.16 -9.05
CA SER A 127 3.89 11.70 -10.40
C SER A 127 3.02 10.89 -11.37
N ASN A 128 3.04 9.56 -11.27
CA ASN A 128 2.24 8.69 -12.12
C ASN A 128 0.76 8.71 -11.74
N LEU A 129 0.42 8.95 -10.48
CA LEU A 129 -0.97 9.10 -10.04
C LEU A 129 -1.67 10.29 -10.68
N LYS A 130 -0.97 11.38 -10.91
CA LYS A 130 -1.54 12.56 -11.56
C LYS A 130 -2.13 12.23 -12.93
N TRP A 131 -1.46 11.37 -13.70
CA TRP A 131 -1.95 10.94 -15.00
C TRP A 131 -3.21 10.10 -14.90
N ILE A 132 -3.29 9.23 -13.90
CA ILE A 132 -4.44 8.34 -13.70
C ILE A 132 -5.68 9.14 -13.32
N TYR A 133 -5.55 10.12 -12.42
CA TYR A 133 -6.67 10.95 -11.99
C TYR A 133 -7.13 11.96 -13.04
N GLN A 134 -6.34 12.22 -14.08
CA GLN A 134 -6.72 13.10 -15.18
C GLN A 134 -7.53 12.38 -16.26
N GLU A 135 -7.54 11.07 -16.22
CA GLU A 135 -8.36 10.26 -17.12
C GLU A 135 -9.79 10.15 -16.60
#